data_54a94aff6dec3f5f5c9df00ab642be3f
#
_entry.id   54a94aff6dec3f5f5c9df00ab642be3f
#
_cell.length_a   1.000
_cell.length_b   1.000
_cell.length_c   1.000
_cell.angle_alpha   90.00
_cell.angle_beta   90.00
_cell.angle_gamma   90.00
#
_symmetry.space_group_name_H-M   'P 1'
#
loop_
_entity.id
_entity.type
_entity.pdbx_description
1 polymer ?
#
loop_
_entity_poly.entity_id
_entity_poly.type
_entity_poly.pdbx_seq_one_letter_code
_entity_poly.pdbx_strand_id
1 'polypeptide(L)'
;MGSEMCIRDSVTATSFSGSGANLTGIEAGIQTSVPKSVSGITTVLDLSKDDFKITAAGITTIDVRGGSEGNSHTLRIHNSGITTVGFSTYFLFPSGSSPIIPTADGTISLISFTVDRQGAVGLATQLLAGSSVNFS
;
A
#
# COMPACT_ATOMS: atom_id res chain seq x y z
N MET A 1 -33.64 19.24 30.79
CA MET A 1 -33.23 18.96 30.21
C MET A 1 -32.42 18.96 30.18
N GLY A 2 -32.14 18.86 30.29
CA GLY A 2 -31.27 18.84 30.13
C GLY A 2 -30.57 18.39 29.60
N SER A 3 -30.26 18.00 29.54
CA SER A 3 -29.55 17.66 28.87
C SER A 3 -29.72 17.01 28.01
N GLU A 4 -30.40 16.92 27.82
CA GLU A 4 -30.56 16.44 27.03
C GLU A 4 -30.33 16.66 26.01
N MET A 5 -30.22 16.83 25.81
CA MET A 5 -30.05 17.03 24.91
C MET A 5 -29.64 17.47 24.21
N CYS A 6 -29.54 17.49 24.60
CA CYS A 6 -29.25 18.24 23.68
C CYS A 6 -27.94 18.40 23.21
N ILE A 7 -27.50 17.50 22.70
CA ILE A 7 -26.34 17.58 21.90
C ILE A 7 -26.73 17.92 20.57
N ARG A 8 -26.10 18.91 19.99
CA ARG A 8 -26.51 19.31 18.73
C ARG A 8 -25.40 19.37 17.80
N ASP A 9 -24.75 20.47 17.67
CA ASP A 9 -23.79 20.75 16.61
C ASP A 9 -22.41 20.20 16.90
N SER A 10 -22.09 20.04 18.17
CA SER A 10 -20.78 19.54 18.52
C SER A 10 -20.83 18.75 19.81
N VAL A 11 -19.91 17.84 19.95
CA VAL A 11 -19.70 17.07 21.16
C VAL A 11 -18.28 17.29 21.60
N THR A 12 -18.09 17.72 22.84
CA THR A 12 -16.77 17.87 23.42
C THR A 12 -16.60 16.85 24.52
N ALA A 13 -15.63 15.98 24.35
CA ALA A 13 -15.33 14.93 25.31
C ALA A 13 -13.84 14.59 25.24
N THR A 14 -13.31 14.09 26.37
CA THR A 14 -11.93 13.64 26.38
C THR A 14 -11.74 12.34 25.63
N SER A 15 -12.78 11.54 25.49
CA SER A 15 -12.71 10.31 24.74
C SER A 15 -14.09 9.91 24.24
N PHE A 16 -14.08 9.11 23.19
CA PHE A 16 -15.28 8.47 22.67
C PHE A 16 -15.03 6.97 22.67
N SER A 17 -16.04 6.21 23.07
CA SER A 17 -15.96 4.76 22.92
C SER A 17 -17.05 4.28 21.98
N GLY A 18 -16.72 3.23 21.23
CA GLY A 18 -17.61 2.68 20.22
C GLY A 18 -16.95 2.66 18.85
N SER A 19 -17.74 2.31 17.84
CA SER A 19 -17.27 2.26 16.49
C SER A 19 -17.23 3.65 15.86
N GLY A 20 -16.16 3.96 15.15
CA GLY A 20 -16.04 5.16 14.35
C GLY A 20 -16.54 5.02 12.92
N ALA A 21 -17.14 3.88 12.57
CA ALA A 21 -17.46 3.58 11.19
C ALA A 21 -18.43 4.57 10.54
N ASN A 22 -19.31 5.17 11.33
CA ASN A 22 -20.30 6.12 10.82
C ASN A 22 -19.89 7.57 10.98
N LEU A 23 -18.68 7.82 11.44
CA LEU A 23 -18.18 9.18 11.59
C LEU A 23 -17.52 9.62 10.30
N THR A 24 -17.65 10.89 9.96
CA THR A 24 -17.02 11.47 8.79
C THR A 24 -15.97 12.49 9.22
N GLY A 25 -14.99 12.71 8.37
CA GLY A 25 -13.91 13.63 8.66
C GLY A 25 -12.87 13.09 9.63
N ILE A 26 -12.94 11.82 9.97
CA ILE A 26 -11.93 11.18 10.79
C ILE A 26 -10.77 10.80 9.91
N GLU A 27 -9.58 11.24 10.33
CA GLU A 27 -8.37 10.89 9.63
C GLU A 27 -7.81 9.60 10.22
N ALA A 28 -7.81 8.55 9.45
CA ALA A 28 -7.19 7.30 9.86
C ALA A 28 -5.68 7.42 9.73
N GLY A 29 -4.93 6.69 10.52
CA GLY A 29 -3.50 6.57 10.37
C GLY A 29 -3.14 5.73 9.14
N ILE A 30 -1.91 5.27 9.08
CA ILE A 30 -1.45 4.41 7.99
C ILE A 30 -2.25 3.12 7.98
N GLN A 31 -2.82 2.82 6.84
CA GLN A 31 -3.62 1.61 6.63
C GLN A 31 -2.74 0.51 6.07
N THR A 32 -2.49 -0.51 6.86
CA THR A 32 -1.70 -1.66 6.41
C THR A 32 -2.64 -2.72 5.84
N SER A 33 -2.29 -3.23 4.67
CA SER A 33 -3.06 -4.33 4.10
C SER A 33 -2.79 -5.63 4.85
N VAL A 34 -3.72 -6.57 4.75
CA VAL A 34 -3.49 -7.91 5.30
C VAL A 34 -2.31 -8.54 4.57
N PRO A 35 -1.33 -9.12 5.29
CA PRO A 35 -0.23 -9.81 4.65
C PRO A 35 -0.72 -10.89 3.69
N LYS A 36 -0.11 -10.97 2.54
CA LYS A 36 -0.57 -11.83 1.47
C LYS A 36 0.56 -12.74 0.98
N SER A 37 0.26 -14.01 0.87
CA SER A 37 1.15 -14.96 0.20
C SER A 37 0.76 -15.05 -1.26
N VAL A 38 1.72 -14.89 -2.15
CA VAL A 38 1.44 -14.84 -3.58
C VAL A 38 2.37 -15.78 -4.34
N SER A 39 1.77 -16.53 -5.24
CA SER A 39 2.50 -17.47 -6.11
C SER A 39 1.93 -17.46 -7.52
N GLY A 40 1.25 -16.41 -7.88
CA GLY A 40 0.67 -16.26 -9.21
C GLY A 40 1.52 -15.34 -10.09
N ILE A 41 1.13 -15.24 -11.35
CA ILE A 41 1.86 -14.42 -12.32
C ILE A 41 1.74 -12.93 -11.98
N THR A 42 0.61 -12.50 -11.48
CA THR A 42 0.38 -11.09 -11.16
C THR A 42 -0.17 -10.94 -9.75
N THR A 43 0.45 -10.05 -8.98
CA THR A 43 -0.03 -9.66 -7.66
C THR A 43 -0.51 -8.22 -7.74
N VAL A 44 -1.79 -7.99 -7.44
CA VAL A 44 -2.39 -6.66 -7.51
C VAL A 44 -2.45 -6.07 -6.11
N LEU A 45 -1.92 -4.86 -5.97
CA LEU A 45 -1.98 -4.08 -4.73
C LEU A 45 -3.16 -3.11 -4.82
N ASP A 46 -4.01 -3.13 -3.81
CA ASP A 46 -5.12 -2.19 -3.70
C ASP A 46 -4.64 -0.93 -3.00
N LEU A 47 -4.49 0.15 -3.73
CA LEU A 47 -3.93 1.41 -3.23
C LEU A 47 -4.90 2.19 -2.33
N SER A 48 -5.99 1.58 -1.89
CA SER A 48 -6.77 2.11 -0.77
C SER A 48 -6.04 1.92 0.57
N LYS A 49 -4.99 1.09 0.58
CA LYS A 49 -4.12 0.90 1.74
C LYS A 49 -2.77 1.56 1.49
N ASP A 50 -2.04 1.83 2.55
CA ASP A 50 -0.78 2.58 2.47
C ASP A 50 0.45 1.71 2.55
N ASP A 51 0.39 0.60 3.28
CA ASP A 51 1.50 -0.31 3.49
C ASP A 51 1.10 -1.71 3.12
N PHE A 52 1.99 -2.41 2.44
CA PHE A 52 1.75 -3.77 1.95
C PHE A 52 2.87 -4.69 2.39
N LYS A 53 2.51 -5.90 2.73
CA LYS A 53 3.46 -6.98 2.96
C LYS A 53 3.04 -8.18 2.14
N ILE A 54 3.93 -8.66 1.31
CA ILE A 54 3.69 -9.88 0.54
C ILE A 54 4.77 -10.91 0.85
N THR A 55 4.39 -12.16 0.80
CA THR A 55 5.32 -13.29 0.81
C THR A 55 5.27 -13.89 -0.58
N ALA A 56 6.31 -13.67 -1.34
CA ALA A 56 6.36 -14.08 -2.73
C ALA A 56 6.99 -15.46 -2.88
N ALA A 57 6.42 -16.26 -3.75
CA ALA A 57 6.96 -17.57 -4.11
C ALA A 57 6.86 -17.73 -5.63
N GLY A 58 7.92 -18.20 -6.25
CA GLY A 58 7.97 -18.36 -7.71
C GLY A 58 8.07 -17.03 -8.43
N ILE A 59 7.36 -16.88 -9.52
CA ILE A 59 7.41 -15.67 -10.35
C ILE A 59 6.16 -14.84 -10.15
N THR A 60 6.31 -13.56 -9.87
CA THR A 60 5.17 -12.65 -9.78
C THR A 60 5.53 -11.27 -10.31
N THR A 61 4.54 -10.60 -10.87
CA THR A 61 4.64 -9.19 -11.28
C THR A 61 3.73 -8.37 -10.40
N ILE A 62 4.28 -7.32 -9.81
CA ILE A 62 3.52 -6.43 -8.95
C ILE A 62 2.79 -5.42 -9.82
N ASP A 63 1.49 -5.35 -9.63
CA ASP A 63 0.61 -4.38 -10.30
C ASP A 63 -0.22 -3.65 -9.23
N VAL A 64 -0.92 -2.60 -9.63
CA VAL A 64 -1.71 -1.79 -8.71
C VAL A 64 -3.10 -1.53 -9.24
N ARG A 65 -4.02 -1.21 -8.32
CA ARG A 65 -5.36 -0.74 -8.66
C ARG A 65 -5.75 0.39 -7.72
N GLY A 66 -6.42 1.39 -8.26
CA GLY A 66 -6.85 2.54 -7.49
C GLY A 66 -5.73 3.55 -7.29
N GLY A 67 -5.78 4.25 -6.17
CA GLY A 67 -4.78 5.26 -5.81
C GLY A 67 -5.18 6.68 -6.18
N SER A 68 -4.61 7.63 -5.47
CA SER A 68 -4.84 9.06 -5.71
C SER A 68 -3.50 9.79 -5.81
N GLU A 69 -3.45 10.82 -6.63
CA GLU A 69 -2.23 11.63 -6.77
C GLU A 69 -1.73 12.13 -5.42
N GLY A 70 -0.43 12.06 -5.24
CA GLY A 70 0.25 12.51 -4.03
C GLY A 70 0.28 11.51 -2.89
N ASN A 71 -0.46 10.40 -2.97
CA ASN A 71 -0.43 9.37 -1.94
C ASN A 71 0.87 8.58 -2.02
N SER A 72 1.40 8.25 -0.85
CA SER A 72 2.62 7.45 -0.73
C SER A 72 2.31 6.08 -0.18
N HIS A 73 3.04 5.10 -0.65
CA HIS A 73 2.84 3.70 -0.29
C HIS A 73 4.17 3.01 -0.07
N THR A 74 4.15 1.95 0.72
CA THR A 74 5.30 1.09 0.92
C THR A 74 4.92 -0.36 0.67
N LEU A 75 5.86 -1.13 0.12
CA LEU A 75 5.69 -2.55 -0.12
C LEU A 75 6.90 -3.30 0.42
N ARG A 76 6.65 -4.26 1.29
CA ARG A 76 7.66 -5.18 1.80
C ARG A 76 7.50 -6.52 1.11
N ILE A 77 8.53 -6.98 0.44
CA ILE A 77 8.53 -8.25 -0.28
C ILE A 77 9.41 -9.23 0.47
N HIS A 78 8.82 -10.29 0.98
CA HIS A 78 9.52 -11.38 1.64
C HIS A 78 9.59 -12.55 0.67
N ASN A 79 10.78 -13.02 0.38
CA ASN A 79 10.96 -14.17 -0.48
C ASN A 79 10.78 -15.48 0.29
N SER A 80 9.94 -16.35 -0.24
CA SER A 80 9.76 -17.70 0.27
C SER A 80 10.23 -18.66 -0.83
N GLY A 81 11.38 -19.23 -0.62
CA GLY A 81 12.04 -20.00 -1.66
C GLY A 81 12.67 -19.11 -2.71
N ILE A 82 12.97 -19.66 -3.86
CA ILE A 82 13.54 -18.89 -4.99
C ILE A 82 12.40 -18.17 -5.69
N THR A 83 12.51 -16.84 -5.76
CA THR A 83 11.45 -16.00 -6.32
C THR A 83 12.02 -15.02 -7.34
N THR A 84 11.19 -14.67 -8.32
CA THR A 84 11.48 -13.60 -9.26
C THR A 84 10.33 -12.61 -9.21
N VAL A 85 10.62 -11.36 -8.83
CA VAL A 85 9.63 -10.31 -8.70
C VAL A 85 9.88 -9.23 -9.73
N GLY A 86 8.87 -8.95 -10.54
CA GLY A 86 8.88 -7.86 -11.51
C GLY A 86 7.84 -6.80 -11.12
N PHE A 87 7.83 -5.73 -11.87
CA PHE A 87 6.90 -4.61 -11.65
C PHE A 87 6.19 -4.29 -12.96
N SER A 88 4.92 -3.90 -12.86
CA SER A 88 4.16 -3.46 -14.03
C SER A 88 4.73 -2.15 -14.58
N THR A 89 4.29 -1.79 -15.78
CA THR A 89 4.74 -0.56 -16.45
C THR A 89 4.32 0.72 -15.73
N TYR A 90 3.45 0.62 -14.74
CA TYR A 90 3.03 1.77 -13.94
C TYR A 90 4.13 2.25 -12.99
N PHE A 91 5.04 1.36 -12.60
CA PHE A 91 6.15 1.71 -11.73
C PHE A 91 7.27 2.34 -12.53
N LEU A 92 7.64 3.56 -12.16
CA LEU A 92 8.74 4.28 -12.77
C LEU A 92 9.87 4.35 -11.76
N PHE A 93 11.02 3.81 -12.13
CA PHE A 93 12.21 3.79 -11.28
C PHE A 93 13.24 4.80 -11.80
N PRO A 94 14.15 5.26 -10.92
CA PRO A 94 15.19 6.20 -11.33
C PRO A 94 15.97 5.69 -12.55
N SER A 95 16.18 6.57 -13.50
CA SER A 95 16.88 6.27 -14.76
C SER A 95 16.21 5.18 -15.59
N GLY A 96 14.93 4.92 -15.35
CA GLY A 96 14.19 3.90 -16.10
C GLY A 96 14.59 2.47 -15.80
N SER A 97 15.37 2.25 -14.74
CA SER A 97 15.87 0.91 -14.42
C SER A 97 15.13 0.32 -13.24
N SER A 98 14.42 -0.76 -13.47
CA SER A 98 13.79 -1.53 -12.40
C SER A 98 14.85 -2.11 -11.47
N PRO A 99 14.58 -2.16 -10.16
CA PRO A 99 15.53 -2.74 -9.24
C PRO A 99 15.66 -4.24 -9.46
N ILE A 100 16.84 -4.75 -9.17
CA ILE A 100 17.08 -6.20 -9.18
C ILE A 100 16.71 -6.71 -7.80
N ILE A 101 15.56 -7.35 -7.70
CA ILE A 101 15.09 -7.95 -6.45
C ILE A 101 15.86 -9.27 -6.26
N PRO A 102 16.49 -9.50 -5.10
CA PRO A 102 17.17 -10.75 -4.84
C PRO A 102 16.21 -11.93 -4.97
N THR A 103 16.71 -13.02 -5.51
CA THR A 103 15.90 -14.23 -5.73
C THR A 103 16.02 -15.23 -4.59
N ALA A 104 16.94 -15.01 -3.66
CA ALA A 104 17.22 -15.97 -2.60
C ALA A 104 16.12 -16.01 -1.54
N ASP A 105 15.90 -17.20 -0.99
CA ASP A 105 14.96 -17.41 0.10
C ASP A 105 15.34 -16.59 1.32
N GLY A 106 14.33 -16.06 2.00
CA GLY A 106 14.51 -15.32 3.25
C GLY A 106 14.96 -13.87 3.08
N THR A 107 15.22 -13.41 1.86
CA THR A 107 15.56 -11.99 1.65
C THR A 107 14.33 -11.12 1.64
N ILE A 108 14.51 -9.88 2.07
CA ILE A 108 13.43 -8.90 2.14
C ILE A 108 13.82 -7.68 1.31
N SER A 109 12.88 -7.17 0.58
CA SER A 109 13.06 -5.94 -0.20
C SER A 109 11.97 -4.95 0.16
N LEU A 110 12.34 -3.67 0.21
CA LEU A 110 11.43 -2.57 0.51
C LEU A 110 11.32 -1.68 -0.72
N ILE A 111 10.10 -1.47 -1.16
CA ILE A 111 9.79 -0.57 -2.28
C ILE A 111 8.93 0.55 -1.72
N SER A 112 9.34 1.78 -1.96
CA SER A 112 8.54 2.97 -1.61
C SER A 112 8.14 3.66 -2.89
N PHE A 113 6.88 4.07 -2.99
CA PHE A 113 6.43 4.76 -4.18
C PHE A 113 5.38 5.81 -3.85
N THR A 114 5.31 6.82 -4.70
CA THR A 114 4.32 7.89 -4.62
C THR A 114 3.55 7.93 -5.92
N VAL A 115 2.24 8.09 -5.83
CA VAL A 115 1.41 8.24 -7.02
C VAL A 115 1.63 9.62 -7.60
N ASP A 116 2.24 9.70 -8.78
CA ASP A 116 2.50 10.95 -9.47
C ASP A 116 1.31 11.34 -10.36
N ARG A 117 0.63 10.36 -10.94
CA ARG A 117 -0.45 10.63 -11.87
C ARG A 117 -1.49 9.53 -11.90
N GLN A 118 -2.75 9.94 -11.98
CA GLN A 118 -3.84 9.06 -12.33
C GLN A 118 -4.08 9.14 -13.84
N GLY A 119 -4.26 7.98 -14.45
CA GLY A 119 -4.65 7.88 -15.85
C GLY A 119 -6.15 7.71 -15.97
N ALA A 120 -6.60 6.48 -16.21
CA ALA A 120 -8.02 6.19 -16.24
C ALA A 120 -8.65 6.46 -14.86
N VAL A 121 -9.96 6.65 -14.83
CA VAL A 121 -10.67 7.01 -13.60
C VAL A 121 -10.37 6.01 -12.49
N GLY A 122 -9.82 6.53 -11.38
CA GLY A 122 -9.52 5.73 -10.22
C GLY A 122 -8.33 4.80 -10.35
N LEU A 123 -7.49 4.97 -11.37
CA LEU A 123 -6.33 4.12 -11.56
C LEU A 123 -5.05 4.96 -11.61
N ALA A 124 -4.17 4.73 -10.65
CA ALA A 124 -2.85 5.32 -10.65
C ALA A 124 -2.01 4.69 -11.75
N THR A 125 -1.45 5.50 -12.63
CA THR A 125 -0.73 5.00 -13.81
C THR A 125 0.72 5.45 -13.87
N GLN A 126 1.15 6.32 -12.96
CA GLN A 126 2.54 6.69 -12.83
C GLN A 126 2.90 6.70 -11.35
N LEU A 127 3.78 5.80 -10.97
CA LEU A 127 4.21 5.63 -9.59
C LEU A 127 5.72 5.88 -9.56
N LEU A 128 6.14 6.91 -8.85
CA LEU A 128 7.57 7.20 -8.70
C LEU A 128 8.09 6.32 -7.57
N ALA A 129 8.89 5.33 -7.91
CA ALA A 129 9.29 4.28 -6.99
C ALA A 129 10.79 4.28 -6.74
N GLY A 130 11.16 3.96 -5.53
CA GLY A 130 12.54 3.68 -5.14
C GLY A 130 12.59 2.37 -4.38
N SER A 131 13.77 1.78 -4.28
CA SER A 131 13.92 0.47 -3.67
C SER A 131 15.14 0.40 -2.76
N SER A 132 15.01 -0.43 -1.71
CA SER A 132 16.12 -0.91 -0.91
C SER A 132 15.97 -2.43 -0.84
N VAL A 133 16.98 -3.14 -1.25
CA VAL A 133 16.89 -4.58 -1.46
C VAL A 133 17.89 -5.35 -0.59
N ASN A 134 17.64 -6.65 -0.47
CA ASN A 134 18.55 -7.59 0.19
C ASN A 134 18.74 -7.37 1.69
N PHE A 135 17.65 -7.10 2.37
CA PHE A 135 17.66 -7.20 3.81
C PHE A 135 17.62 -8.68 4.20
N SER A 136 18.58 -9.09 4.98
CA SER A 136 18.69 -10.50 5.34
C SER A 136 19.28 -10.68 6.75
#